data_8d7277a78de226d80da089505196ef8b
#
_entry.id   8d7277a78de226d80da089505196ef8b
#
_cell.length_a   1.000
_cell.length_b   1.000
_cell.length_c   1.000
_cell.angle_alpha   90.00
_cell.angle_beta   90.00
_cell.angle_gamma   90.00
#
_symmetry.space_group_name_H-M   'P 1'
#
loop_
_entity.id
_entity.type
_entity.pdbx_description
1 polymer ?
#
loop_
_entity_poly.entity_id
_entity_poly.type
_entity_poly.pdbx_seq_one_letter_code
_entity_poly.pdbx_strand_id
1 'polypeptide(L)'
;MKKAILTLTASLFAVLAPAQNLISSGSPLYKLPYKNTYVMQTLVAENTFRTAKVEKPKPGTFEQARKVLPSPYWEGHPKEIEMYWKAWQIGLKNVCQPLDDSGFVTSYISPAYNGNIFMWDDAFITMFCRYGDRFFPFQKTLDNFYAKQHPDGFICREIRADGSDCFGRYDPTSTGPNLLPWSEWLYYTQFGDDNRLNKVFPVLAAYYKWLKLNRTWRNGTYWSSGWGTGMDNMPRVPEGYNTIYSNGHMIWLDACLQQIMVANILLKMGFYLERWQEIEEFEDDIKNLSAYINKNMWSERDGFLYDQYANDSLSATQGIYAYWALHTDVLPKQRLDRLVEHLDDTCKFNRPHRVASLAADNPKYKANGRYWEGGVWPGTNYMVVSGLVEKGYRRLAHDIVMNHYNNVLKVYRKTGTFWEYYAPEDAAPGFMARKDFVGWTGLPPIADLIEYIFGIRADIQDSHVTLDVQLLDAYGIDRYPLGTDGNISFKVAKRNSVNDKPKVTINTNIPFKLTLIWGDGESVEKEVAVGNNAI
;
A
#
# COMPACT_ATOMS: atom_id res chain seq x y z
N MET A 1 55.22 10.91 31.28
CA MET A 1 54.40 9.73 31.62
C MET A 1 53.18 10.05 32.52
N LYS A 2 53.31 10.77 33.65
CA LYS A 2 52.15 11.05 34.53
C LYS A 2 51.01 11.88 33.89
N LYS A 3 51.29 12.82 32.98
CA LYS A 3 50.24 13.61 32.29
C LYS A 3 49.46 12.81 31.23
N ALA A 4 50.12 11.85 30.57
CA ALA A 4 49.45 11.01 29.57
C ALA A 4 48.52 9.99 30.21
N ILE A 5 48.86 9.46 31.39
CA ILE A 5 48.02 8.52 32.15
C ILE A 5 46.78 9.22 32.72
N LEU A 6 46.90 10.50 33.13
CA LEU A 6 45.74 11.27 33.65
C LEU A 6 44.73 11.59 32.54
N THR A 7 45.24 11.87 31.31
CA THR A 7 44.37 12.16 30.16
C THR A 7 43.66 10.90 29.66
N LEU A 8 44.32 9.74 29.70
CA LEU A 8 43.72 8.46 29.31
C LEU A 8 42.65 7.99 30.33
N THR A 9 42.90 8.19 31.64
CA THR A 9 41.89 7.89 32.68
C THR A 9 40.69 8.82 32.61
N ALA A 10 40.87 10.10 32.34
CA ALA A 10 39.77 11.05 32.18
C ALA A 10 38.92 10.71 30.93
N SER A 11 39.56 10.30 29.83
CA SER A 11 38.86 9.86 28.63
C SER A 11 38.07 8.55 28.82
N LEU A 12 38.64 7.60 29.59
CA LEU A 12 37.94 6.37 29.94
C LEU A 12 36.75 6.63 30.85
N PHE A 13 36.87 7.54 31.82
CA PHE A 13 35.76 7.93 32.68
C PHE A 13 34.64 8.66 31.93
N ALA A 14 34.98 9.48 30.93
CA ALA A 14 33.98 10.17 30.10
C ALA A 14 33.21 9.22 29.18
N VAL A 15 33.84 8.12 28.74
CA VAL A 15 33.17 7.09 27.92
C VAL A 15 32.33 6.14 28.76
N LEU A 16 32.73 5.89 30.02
CA LEU A 16 31.98 5.01 30.93
C LEU A 16 30.86 5.74 31.71
N ALA A 17 30.94 7.07 31.85
CA ALA A 17 29.94 7.84 32.57
C ALA A 17 28.50 7.66 32.00
N PRO A 18 28.23 7.64 30.69
CA PRO A 18 26.91 7.32 30.15
C PRO A 18 26.45 5.89 30.50
N ALA A 19 27.36 4.93 30.43
CA ALA A 19 27.05 3.53 30.75
C ALA A 19 26.81 3.34 32.26
N GLN A 20 27.56 4.01 33.10
CA GLN A 20 27.34 4.00 34.57
C GLN A 20 26.04 4.71 34.95
N ASN A 21 25.68 5.81 34.28
CA ASN A 21 24.40 6.47 34.51
C ASN A 21 23.22 5.63 34.05
N LEU A 22 23.39 4.81 33.05
CA LEU A 22 22.40 3.82 32.62
C LEU A 22 22.18 2.71 33.65
N ILE A 23 23.24 2.30 34.33
CA ILE A 23 23.22 1.25 35.34
C ILE A 23 22.83 1.82 36.72
N SER A 24 23.24 3.05 37.04
CA SER A 24 23.04 3.69 38.34
C SER A 24 21.69 4.41 38.51
N SER A 25 20.86 4.47 37.48
CA SER A 25 19.53 5.11 37.54
C SER A 25 18.52 4.38 38.44
N GLY A 26 18.95 3.38 39.18
CA GLY A 26 18.09 2.57 40.08
C GLY A 26 17.04 1.74 39.31
N SER A 27 17.12 1.75 38.00
CA SER A 27 16.20 0.99 37.14
C SER A 27 16.65 -0.44 37.04
N PRO A 28 15.74 -1.44 37.07
CA PRO A 28 16.06 -2.79 36.68
C PRO A 28 16.74 -2.78 35.32
N LEU A 29 17.67 -3.68 35.07
CA LEU A 29 18.45 -3.82 33.81
C LEU A 29 17.59 -3.80 32.55
N TYR A 30 16.29 -3.94 32.64
CA TYR A 30 15.33 -4.00 31.53
C TYR A 30 14.49 -2.74 31.39
N LYS A 31 14.62 -1.75 32.26
CA LYS A 31 14.00 -0.44 32.05
C LYS A 31 14.88 0.30 31.08
N LEU A 32 14.37 0.52 29.89
CA LEU A 32 14.95 1.50 28.98
C LEU A 32 14.91 2.86 29.70
N PRO A 33 16.06 3.41 30.07
CA PRO A 33 16.09 4.66 30.78
C PRO A 33 15.85 5.75 29.77
N TYR A 34 14.86 6.54 29.96
CA TYR A 34 14.69 7.85 29.36
C TYR A 34 14.67 7.98 27.83
N LYS A 35 13.84 8.91 27.40
CA LYS A 35 13.85 9.52 26.09
C LYS A 35 15.22 10.12 25.65
N ASN A 36 16.21 10.24 26.55
CA ASN A 36 17.54 10.77 26.26
C ASN A 36 18.57 9.71 25.85
N THR A 37 18.24 8.42 25.86
CA THR A 37 19.13 7.34 25.42
C THR A 37 19.08 7.08 23.90
N TYR A 38 18.20 7.75 23.19
CA TYR A 38 18.11 7.68 21.75
C TYR A 38 18.76 8.90 21.11
N VAL A 39 19.74 8.65 20.24
CA VAL A 39 20.18 9.69 19.32
C VAL A 39 19.03 9.90 18.35
N MET A 40 18.53 11.11 18.30
CA MET A 40 17.49 11.44 17.32
C MET A 40 18.09 11.36 15.92
N GLN A 41 17.49 10.60 15.04
CA GLN A 41 17.85 10.56 13.63
C GLN A 41 17.61 11.95 13.02
N THR A 42 18.52 12.41 12.18
CA THR A 42 18.47 13.77 11.58
C THR A 42 17.16 14.02 10.84
N LEU A 43 16.68 13.04 10.05
CA LEU A 43 15.40 13.13 9.36
C LEU A 43 14.19 13.20 10.31
N VAL A 44 14.26 12.52 11.46
CA VAL A 44 13.19 12.61 12.48
C VAL A 44 13.16 13.98 13.14
N ALA A 45 14.29 14.69 13.20
CA ALA A 45 14.33 16.06 13.70
C ALA A 45 13.51 17.02 12.80
N GLU A 46 13.35 16.69 11.52
CA GLU A 46 12.53 17.45 10.56
C GLU A 46 11.03 17.08 10.61
N ASN A 47 10.65 16.02 11.32
CA ASN A 47 9.27 15.55 11.40
C ASN A 47 8.37 16.53 12.15
N THR A 48 7.67 17.37 11.41
CA THR A 48 6.75 18.40 11.94
C THR A 48 5.44 17.83 12.50
N PHE A 49 5.07 16.60 12.16
CA PHE A 49 3.85 15.96 12.67
C PHE A 49 3.94 15.68 14.18
N ARG A 50 5.13 15.45 14.72
CA ARG A 50 5.35 15.18 16.16
C ARG A 50 4.95 16.34 17.07
N THR A 51 4.90 17.54 16.54
CA THR A 51 4.55 18.77 17.26
C THR A 51 3.33 19.47 16.65
N ALA A 52 2.63 18.81 15.73
CA ALA A 52 1.48 19.38 15.07
C ALA A 52 0.34 19.63 16.06
N LYS A 53 -0.40 20.71 15.82
CA LYS A 53 -1.64 21.01 16.57
C LYS A 53 -2.70 19.97 16.21
N VAL A 54 -3.38 19.46 17.21
CA VAL A 54 -4.47 18.49 17.02
C VAL A 54 -5.66 19.16 16.33
N GLU A 55 -6.09 18.56 15.21
CA GLU A 55 -7.28 18.91 14.47
C GLU A 55 -8.31 17.78 14.62
N LYS A 56 -9.58 18.11 14.84
CA LYS A 56 -10.65 17.11 14.98
C LYS A 56 -11.76 17.36 13.94
N PRO A 57 -11.45 17.30 12.61
CA PRO A 57 -12.49 17.45 11.60
C PRO A 57 -13.51 16.32 11.76
N LYS A 58 -14.80 16.66 11.56
CA LYS A 58 -15.89 15.68 11.54
C LYS A 58 -16.36 15.51 10.11
N PRO A 59 -16.58 14.27 9.64
CA PRO A 59 -17.18 14.07 8.34
C PRO A 59 -18.62 14.64 8.36
N GLY A 60 -19.04 15.20 7.26
CA GLY A 60 -20.44 15.53 7.04
C GLY A 60 -21.30 14.27 6.85
N THR A 61 -22.59 14.46 6.56
CA THR A 61 -23.49 13.34 6.27
C THR A 61 -23.17 12.69 4.92
N PHE A 62 -23.64 11.48 4.72
CA PHE A 62 -23.49 10.78 3.43
C PHE A 62 -24.19 11.54 2.29
N GLU A 63 -25.32 12.20 2.56
CA GLU A 63 -26.04 13.03 1.59
C GLU A 63 -25.23 14.26 1.17
N GLN A 64 -24.47 14.84 2.09
CA GLN A 64 -23.51 15.92 1.77
C GLN A 64 -22.32 15.36 0.96
N ALA A 65 -21.76 14.21 1.36
CA ALA A 65 -20.68 13.56 0.64
C ALA A 65 -21.04 13.28 -0.82
N ARG A 66 -22.24 12.77 -1.10
CA ARG A 66 -22.71 12.48 -2.46
C ARG A 66 -22.70 13.69 -3.40
N LYS A 67 -22.73 14.90 -2.87
CA LYS A 67 -22.68 16.14 -3.68
C LYS A 67 -21.26 16.53 -4.07
N VAL A 68 -20.25 16.04 -3.33
CA VAL A 68 -18.83 16.39 -3.50
C VAL A 68 -18.04 15.25 -4.13
N LEU A 69 -18.29 14.01 -3.71
CA LEU A 69 -17.60 12.81 -4.20
C LEU A 69 -17.77 12.63 -5.72
N PRO A 70 -16.79 12.02 -6.40
CA PRO A 70 -16.93 11.57 -7.78
C PRO A 70 -18.21 10.76 -7.95
N SER A 71 -18.95 11.01 -9.04
CA SER A 71 -20.24 10.37 -9.29
C SER A 71 -20.17 9.52 -10.55
N PRO A 72 -19.89 8.21 -10.43
CA PRO A 72 -19.87 7.33 -11.57
C PRO A 72 -21.27 7.03 -12.09
N TYR A 73 -21.35 6.76 -13.39
CA TYR A 73 -22.50 6.12 -14.01
C TYR A 73 -22.04 5.01 -14.97
N TRP A 74 -22.83 3.98 -15.13
CA TRP A 74 -22.56 2.86 -16.02
C TRP A 74 -23.88 2.32 -16.57
N GLU A 75 -24.08 2.45 -17.88
CA GLU A 75 -25.34 2.06 -18.54
C GLU A 75 -25.61 0.56 -18.34
N GLY A 76 -26.82 0.22 -17.88
CA GLY A 76 -27.19 -1.17 -17.60
C GLY A 76 -26.65 -1.75 -16.29
N HIS A 77 -25.84 -1.00 -15.51
CA HIS A 77 -25.16 -1.47 -14.31
C HIS A 77 -25.56 -0.72 -13.01
N PRO A 78 -26.86 -0.62 -12.67
CA PRO A 78 -27.29 0.17 -11.51
C PRO A 78 -26.83 -0.43 -10.18
N LYS A 79 -26.56 -1.74 -10.11
CA LYS A 79 -26.11 -2.42 -8.88
C LYS A 79 -24.64 -2.17 -8.58
N GLU A 80 -23.83 -2.00 -9.61
CA GLU A 80 -22.44 -1.59 -9.54
C GLU A 80 -22.31 -0.18 -8.97
N ILE A 81 -23.16 0.74 -9.43
CA ILE A 81 -23.25 2.11 -8.91
C ILE A 81 -23.81 2.15 -7.48
N GLU A 82 -24.80 1.30 -7.16
CA GLU A 82 -25.29 1.13 -5.78
C GLU A 82 -24.17 0.65 -4.85
N MET A 83 -23.37 -0.33 -5.29
CA MET A 83 -22.22 -0.85 -4.56
C MET A 83 -21.17 0.24 -4.28
N TYR A 84 -20.84 1.07 -5.27
CA TYR A 84 -19.95 2.24 -5.11
C TYR A 84 -20.43 3.16 -3.98
N TRP A 85 -21.69 3.58 -4.01
CA TRP A 85 -22.23 4.48 -2.98
C TRP A 85 -22.34 3.81 -1.61
N LYS A 86 -22.60 2.51 -1.58
CA LYS A 86 -22.63 1.75 -0.32
C LYS A 86 -21.28 1.68 0.35
N ALA A 87 -20.19 1.56 -0.42
CA ALA A 87 -18.84 1.58 0.12
C ALA A 87 -18.56 2.91 0.82
N TRP A 88 -18.87 4.04 0.19
CA TRP A 88 -18.75 5.36 0.83
C TRP A 88 -19.62 5.50 2.07
N GLN A 89 -20.87 4.98 2.02
CA GLN A 89 -21.78 5.04 3.16
C GLN A 89 -21.26 4.30 4.39
N ILE A 90 -20.62 3.14 4.18
CA ILE A 90 -20.02 2.37 5.27
C ILE A 90 -18.69 3.01 5.70
N GLY A 91 -17.82 3.36 4.75
CA GLY A 91 -16.52 3.95 5.04
C GLY A 91 -16.61 5.22 5.89
N LEU A 92 -17.56 6.10 5.60
CA LEU A 92 -17.78 7.32 6.39
C LEU A 92 -18.13 7.06 7.87
N LYS A 93 -18.70 5.89 8.20
CA LYS A 93 -18.98 5.50 9.58
C LYS A 93 -17.74 5.06 10.35
N ASN A 94 -16.67 4.74 9.65
CA ASN A 94 -15.40 4.28 10.24
C ASN A 94 -14.47 5.45 10.60
N VAL A 95 -14.91 6.71 10.44
CA VAL A 95 -14.13 7.87 10.84
C VAL A 95 -14.16 8.02 12.35
N CYS A 96 -12.98 8.01 12.95
CA CYS A 96 -12.73 8.12 14.38
C CYS A 96 -12.19 9.50 14.74
N GLN A 97 -12.48 9.94 15.96
CA GLN A 97 -11.88 11.15 16.55
C GLN A 97 -10.70 10.74 17.43
N PRO A 98 -9.58 11.48 17.44
CA PRO A 98 -8.48 11.20 18.33
C PRO A 98 -8.92 11.38 19.79
N LEU A 99 -8.54 10.43 20.64
CA LEU A 99 -8.70 10.56 22.07
C LEU A 99 -7.77 11.66 22.60
N ASP A 100 -8.18 12.32 23.66
CA ASP A 100 -7.30 13.24 24.36
C ASP A 100 -6.08 12.48 24.87
N ASP A 101 -4.91 13.11 24.83
CA ASP A 101 -3.62 12.52 25.24
C ASP A 101 -3.12 11.31 24.42
N SER A 102 -3.83 10.89 23.35
CA SER A 102 -3.35 9.82 22.46
C SER A 102 -2.07 10.20 21.70
N GLY A 103 -1.83 11.49 21.50
CA GLY A 103 -0.79 12.01 20.63
C GLY A 103 -1.12 11.86 19.14
N PHE A 104 -2.35 11.46 18.79
CA PHE A 104 -2.86 11.57 17.43
C PHE A 104 -3.17 13.03 17.12
N VAL A 105 -2.86 13.44 15.90
CA VAL A 105 -2.93 14.85 15.50
C VAL A 105 -4.16 15.18 14.68
N THR A 106 -4.90 14.16 14.20
CA THR A 106 -6.10 14.41 13.42
C THR A 106 -7.11 13.27 13.50
N SER A 107 -8.36 13.56 13.10
CA SER A 107 -9.37 12.52 12.87
C SER A 107 -8.92 11.58 11.76
N TYR A 108 -9.28 10.31 11.83
CA TYR A 108 -8.79 9.27 10.95
C TYR A 108 -9.89 8.28 10.59
N ILE A 109 -9.73 7.60 9.46
CA ILE A 109 -10.58 6.47 9.10
C ILE A 109 -9.90 5.18 9.56
N SER A 110 -10.58 4.38 10.35
CA SER A 110 -10.07 3.09 10.83
C SER A 110 -10.53 1.94 9.93
N PRO A 111 -9.83 0.79 9.93
CA PRO A 111 -10.26 -0.40 9.19
C PRO A 111 -11.47 -1.13 9.79
N ALA A 112 -12.23 -0.50 10.71
CA ALA A 112 -13.42 -1.05 11.36
C ALA A 112 -13.16 -2.23 12.32
N TYR A 113 -11.96 -2.30 12.90
CA TYR A 113 -11.65 -3.33 13.92
C TYR A 113 -11.99 -2.86 15.35
N ASN A 114 -11.22 -1.91 15.86
CA ASN A 114 -11.26 -1.52 17.29
C ASN A 114 -10.86 -0.06 17.55
N GLY A 115 -10.76 0.76 16.50
CA GLY A 115 -10.29 2.15 16.60
C GLY A 115 -8.77 2.32 16.60
N ASN A 116 -8.00 1.23 16.55
CA ASN A 116 -6.55 1.30 16.30
C ASN A 116 -6.30 1.71 14.85
N ILE A 117 -5.11 2.23 14.58
CA ILE A 117 -4.61 2.44 13.22
C ILE A 117 -3.63 1.32 12.87
N PHE A 118 -3.73 0.82 11.62
CA PHE A 118 -2.95 -0.29 11.10
C PHE A 118 -2.24 0.14 9.82
N MET A 119 -0.91 0.01 9.78
CA MET A 119 -0.07 0.65 8.76
C MET A 119 -0.47 0.31 7.32
N TRP A 120 -0.58 -0.95 6.95
CA TRP A 120 -0.91 -1.30 5.57
C TRP A 120 -2.39 -1.19 5.27
N ASP A 121 -3.28 -1.46 6.26
CA ASP A 121 -4.72 -1.27 6.13
C ASP A 121 -5.03 0.19 5.80
N ASP A 122 -4.53 1.12 6.62
CA ASP A 122 -4.79 2.54 6.44
C ASP A 122 -4.12 3.10 5.18
N ALA A 123 -2.97 2.55 4.76
CA ALA A 123 -2.40 2.87 3.46
C ALA A 123 -3.34 2.46 2.31
N PHE A 124 -3.88 1.25 2.32
CA PHE A 124 -4.87 0.83 1.32
C PHE A 124 -6.18 1.63 1.40
N ILE A 125 -6.62 1.98 2.59
CA ILE A 125 -7.82 2.81 2.79
C ILE A 125 -7.61 4.19 2.16
N THR A 126 -6.48 4.83 2.42
CA THR A 126 -6.19 6.16 1.88
C THR A 126 -6.03 6.14 0.36
N MET A 127 -5.60 5.02 -0.25
CA MET A 127 -5.52 4.87 -1.71
C MET A 127 -6.88 5.03 -2.40
N PHE A 128 -7.98 4.49 -1.87
CA PHE A 128 -9.29 4.76 -2.46
C PHE A 128 -9.95 6.02 -1.89
N CYS A 129 -9.70 6.34 -0.63
CA CYS A 129 -10.27 7.51 0.02
C CYS A 129 -9.76 8.85 -0.55
N ARG A 130 -8.60 8.87 -1.26
CA ARG A 130 -8.10 10.09 -1.92
C ARG A 130 -9.13 10.72 -2.85
N TYR A 131 -10.02 9.93 -3.44
CA TYR A 131 -11.13 10.46 -4.26
C TYR A 131 -12.17 11.25 -3.46
N GLY A 132 -12.18 11.09 -2.15
CA GLY A 132 -13.04 11.83 -1.23
C GLY A 132 -12.35 12.93 -0.42
N ASP A 133 -11.05 13.17 -0.66
CA ASP A 133 -10.23 14.03 0.20
C ASP A 133 -10.73 15.48 0.24
N ARG A 134 -11.40 15.96 -0.81
CA ARG A 134 -12.07 17.28 -0.83
C ARG A 134 -13.32 17.36 0.07
N PHE A 135 -13.90 16.23 0.43
CA PHE A 135 -15.02 16.18 1.37
C PHE A 135 -14.56 16.04 2.82
N PHE A 136 -13.59 15.17 3.05
CA PHE A 136 -12.96 14.93 4.34
C PHE A 136 -11.48 14.60 4.10
N PRO A 137 -10.54 15.15 4.88
CA PRO A 137 -9.11 14.99 4.62
C PRO A 137 -8.62 13.58 4.99
N PHE A 138 -9.04 12.57 4.24
CA PHE A 138 -8.74 11.16 4.49
C PHE A 138 -7.25 10.85 4.49
N GLN A 139 -6.47 11.51 3.61
CA GLN A 139 -5.03 11.29 3.54
C GLN A 139 -4.32 11.65 4.86
N LYS A 140 -4.85 12.60 5.62
CA LYS A 140 -4.34 12.94 6.95
C LYS A 140 -4.46 11.81 7.98
N THR A 141 -5.20 10.72 7.71
CA THR A 141 -5.17 9.52 8.55
C THR A 141 -3.73 9.07 8.84
N LEU A 142 -2.86 9.14 7.83
CA LEU A 142 -1.46 8.74 7.94
C LEU A 142 -0.63 9.67 8.82
N ASP A 143 -1.06 10.91 9.03
CA ASP A 143 -0.38 11.89 9.89
C ASP A 143 -0.26 11.37 11.35
N ASN A 144 -1.19 10.52 11.78
CA ASN A 144 -1.16 9.92 13.10
C ASN A 144 0.00 8.93 13.26
N PHE A 145 0.33 8.15 12.22
CA PHE A 145 1.55 7.32 12.22
C PHE A 145 2.81 8.19 12.27
N TYR A 146 2.81 9.29 11.51
CA TYR A 146 3.94 10.22 11.45
C TYR A 146 4.15 10.94 12.77
N ALA A 147 3.08 11.35 13.43
CA ALA A 147 3.13 11.96 14.78
C ALA A 147 3.67 11.00 15.84
N LYS A 148 3.44 9.70 15.67
CA LYS A 148 3.89 8.63 16.58
C LYS A 148 5.26 8.06 16.23
N GLN A 149 5.95 8.59 15.22
CA GLN A 149 7.30 8.16 14.88
C GLN A 149 8.26 8.37 16.06
N HIS A 150 8.98 7.32 16.41
CA HIS A 150 9.99 7.35 17.47
C HIS A 150 11.24 8.14 17.05
N PRO A 151 12.04 8.62 18.02
CA PRO A 151 13.23 9.43 17.71
C PRO A 151 14.27 8.75 16.80
N ASP A 152 14.30 7.43 16.76
CA ASP A 152 15.20 6.65 15.90
C ASP A 152 14.62 6.34 14.51
N GLY A 153 13.39 6.78 14.22
CA GLY A 153 12.70 6.58 12.95
C GLY A 153 11.66 5.44 12.94
N PHE A 154 11.56 4.64 14.01
CA PHE A 154 10.58 3.55 14.10
C PHE A 154 9.14 4.07 14.07
N ILE A 155 8.28 3.33 13.37
CA ILE A 155 6.82 3.47 13.42
C ILE A 155 6.23 2.08 13.66
N CYS A 156 5.43 1.91 14.71
CA CYS A 156 4.75 0.65 14.98
C CYS A 156 3.67 0.38 13.94
N ARG A 157 3.59 -0.88 13.46
CA ARG A 157 2.59 -1.26 12.44
C ARG A 157 1.14 -1.13 12.90
N GLU A 158 0.92 -1.23 14.22
CA GLU A 158 -0.39 -1.05 14.84
C GLU A 158 -0.25 -0.16 16.07
N ILE A 159 -1.01 0.92 16.10
CA ILE A 159 -1.04 1.87 17.21
C ILE A 159 -2.45 1.91 17.76
N ARG A 160 -2.60 1.72 19.08
CA ARG A 160 -3.90 1.73 19.73
C ARG A 160 -4.55 3.10 19.68
N ALA A 161 -5.86 3.13 19.84
CA ALA A 161 -6.63 4.37 19.90
C ALA A 161 -6.14 5.34 20.98
N ASP A 162 -5.53 4.85 22.05
CA ASP A 162 -4.89 5.66 23.09
C ASP A 162 -3.49 6.17 22.71
N GLY A 163 -3.02 5.83 21.51
CA GLY A 163 -1.73 6.23 20.98
C GLY A 163 -0.54 5.39 21.46
N SER A 164 -0.76 4.30 22.18
CA SER A 164 0.31 3.37 22.56
C SER A 164 0.60 2.37 21.46
N ASP A 165 1.88 2.01 21.27
CA ASP A 165 2.27 0.95 20.36
C ASP A 165 1.70 -0.40 20.81
N CYS A 166 1.17 -1.19 19.87
CA CYS A 166 0.71 -2.56 20.16
C CYS A 166 1.87 -3.52 20.40
N PHE A 167 3.03 -3.25 19.82
CA PHE A 167 4.20 -4.13 19.85
C PHE A 167 5.45 -3.38 20.28
N GLY A 168 6.30 -4.05 21.04
CA GLY A 168 7.62 -3.52 21.38
C GLY A 168 8.47 -3.36 20.12
N ARG A 169 9.26 -2.29 20.04
CA ARG A 169 10.08 -1.90 18.87
C ARG A 169 10.86 -3.03 18.23
N TYR A 170 11.45 -3.91 19.03
CA TYR A 170 12.29 -5.02 18.54
C TYR A 170 11.54 -6.35 18.45
N ASP A 171 10.24 -6.37 18.72
CA ASP A 171 9.40 -7.52 18.44
C ASP A 171 9.39 -7.78 16.93
N PRO A 172 9.58 -9.03 16.47
CA PRO A 172 9.53 -9.38 15.05
C PRO A 172 8.23 -8.97 14.35
N THR A 173 7.15 -8.83 15.12
CA THR A 173 5.81 -8.49 14.62
C THR A 173 5.52 -6.98 14.64
N SER A 174 6.45 -6.15 15.13
CA SER A 174 6.21 -4.73 15.36
C SER A 174 6.20 -3.87 14.08
N THR A 175 6.76 -4.37 12.99
CA THR A 175 6.75 -3.71 11.68
C THR A 175 5.70 -4.35 10.77
N GLY A 176 5.20 -3.59 9.79
CA GLY A 176 4.25 -4.06 8.78
C GLY A 176 4.78 -3.82 7.36
N PRO A 177 4.02 -4.23 6.34
CA PRO A 177 4.31 -3.82 4.98
C PRO A 177 4.38 -2.29 4.89
N ASN A 178 5.54 -1.78 4.43
CA ASN A 178 5.75 -0.33 4.36
C ASN A 178 5.10 0.25 3.11
N LEU A 179 3.77 0.43 3.15
CA LEU A 179 2.99 0.97 2.03
C LEU A 179 2.71 2.47 2.16
N LEU A 180 3.14 3.11 3.25
CA LEU A 180 2.95 4.55 3.46
C LEU A 180 3.51 5.39 2.29
N PRO A 181 4.73 5.14 1.77
CA PRO A 181 5.25 5.90 0.62
C PRO A 181 4.41 5.70 -0.65
N TRP A 182 3.86 4.51 -0.88
CA TRP A 182 3.03 4.24 -2.04
C TRP A 182 1.70 5.02 -1.99
N SER A 183 1.03 5.02 -0.83
CA SER A 183 -0.18 5.82 -0.63
C SER A 183 0.09 7.33 -0.80
N GLU A 184 1.18 7.84 -0.24
CA GLU A 184 1.55 9.26 -0.37
C GLU A 184 1.90 9.63 -1.82
N TRP A 185 2.54 8.72 -2.56
CA TRP A 185 2.86 8.93 -3.96
C TRP A 185 1.59 8.97 -4.84
N LEU A 186 0.63 8.05 -4.61
CA LEU A 186 -0.66 8.06 -5.30
C LEU A 186 -1.48 9.32 -4.99
N TYR A 187 -1.41 9.82 -3.77
CA TYR A 187 -2.01 11.09 -3.40
C TYR A 187 -1.33 12.25 -4.14
N TYR A 188 -0.01 12.25 -4.17
CA TYR A 188 0.77 13.29 -4.84
C TYR A 188 0.51 13.33 -6.35
N THR A 189 0.47 12.18 -7.03
CA THR A 189 0.13 12.13 -8.47
C THR A 189 -1.30 12.59 -8.77
N GLN A 190 -2.22 12.49 -7.79
CA GLN A 190 -3.60 12.97 -7.94
C GLN A 190 -3.74 14.47 -7.68
N PHE A 191 -3.03 15.02 -6.70
CA PHE A 191 -3.27 16.38 -6.18
C PHE A 191 -2.11 17.35 -6.34
N GLY A 192 -0.87 16.91 -6.47
CA GLY A 192 0.31 17.78 -6.61
C GLY A 192 0.61 18.60 -5.36
N ASP A 193 0.31 18.07 -4.16
CA ASP A 193 0.56 18.79 -2.90
C ASP A 193 2.04 18.73 -2.49
N ASP A 194 2.84 19.65 -3.02
CA ASP A 194 4.27 19.77 -2.70
C ASP A 194 4.52 20.03 -1.20
N ASN A 195 3.61 20.73 -0.53
CA ASN A 195 3.74 20.98 0.91
C ASN A 195 3.63 19.67 1.70
N ARG A 196 2.68 18.80 1.34
CA ARG A 196 2.55 17.49 1.94
C ARG A 196 3.76 16.62 1.61
N LEU A 197 4.14 16.56 0.33
CA LEU A 197 5.30 15.79 -0.11
C LEU A 197 6.56 16.14 0.69
N ASN A 198 6.83 17.43 0.85
CA ASN A 198 7.98 17.92 1.61
C ASN A 198 7.94 17.55 3.10
N LYS A 199 6.74 17.52 3.71
CA LYS A 199 6.57 17.14 5.13
C LYS A 199 6.70 15.64 5.36
N VAL A 200 6.19 14.80 4.46
CA VAL A 200 6.16 13.34 4.64
C VAL A 200 7.48 12.68 4.27
N PHE A 201 8.23 13.25 3.33
CA PHE A 201 9.48 12.67 2.85
C PHE A 201 10.48 12.32 3.98
N PRO A 202 10.84 13.24 4.91
CA PRO A 202 11.79 12.92 5.96
C PRO A 202 11.30 11.82 6.90
N VAL A 203 9.99 11.75 7.15
CA VAL A 203 9.37 10.72 7.99
C VAL A 203 9.49 9.35 7.34
N LEU A 204 9.15 9.27 6.05
CA LEU A 204 9.17 8.04 5.26
C LEU A 204 10.61 7.53 5.06
N ALA A 205 11.54 8.43 4.74
CA ALA A 205 12.96 8.11 4.61
C ALA A 205 13.56 7.65 5.94
N ALA A 206 13.17 8.27 7.07
CA ALA A 206 13.62 7.85 8.39
C ALA A 206 13.14 6.43 8.73
N TYR A 207 11.89 6.09 8.41
CA TYR A 207 11.36 4.74 8.65
C TYR A 207 12.01 3.69 7.73
N TYR A 208 12.25 4.03 6.45
CA TYR A 208 13.03 3.18 5.55
C TYR A 208 14.40 2.83 6.14
N LYS A 209 15.15 3.85 6.59
CA LYS A 209 16.46 3.68 7.20
C LYS A 209 16.41 2.87 8.49
N TRP A 210 15.36 3.05 9.29
CA TRP A 210 15.14 2.22 10.49
C TRP A 210 14.98 0.74 10.13
N LEU A 211 14.16 0.41 9.13
CA LEU A 211 13.98 -0.96 8.64
C LEU A 211 15.30 -1.54 8.12
N LYS A 212 16.06 -0.78 7.34
CA LYS A 212 17.37 -1.17 6.83
C LYS A 212 18.34 -1.52 7.96
N LEU A 213 18.34 -0.78 9.05
CA LEU A 213 19.22 -1.02 10.20
C LEU A 213 18.74 -2.16 11.12
N ASN A 214 17.44 -2.37 11.24
CA ASN A 214 16.88 -3.23 12.30
C ASN A 214 16.16 -4.48 11.78
N ARG A 215 15.93 -4.60 10.47
CA ARG A 215 15.19 -5.71 9.85
C ARG A 215 15.96 -6.40 8.73
N THR A 216 17.30 -6.27 8.71
CA THR A 216 18.15 -6.92 7.72
C THR A 216 19.04 -7.98 8.32
N TRP A 217 19.36 -8.99 7.52
CA TRP A 217 20.46 -9.89 7.73
C TRP A 217 21.80 -9.24 7.33
N ARG A 218 22.91 -9.87 7.65
CA ARG A 218 24.25 -9.36 7.33
C ARG A 218 24.50 -9.14 5.84
N ASN A 219 23.78 -9.85 4.99
CA ASN A 219 23.87 -9.72 3.53
C ASN A 219 22.96 -8.61 2.96
N GLY A 220 22.29 -7.82 3.79
CA GLY A 220 21.42 -6.74 3.41
C GLY A 220 19.99 -7.15 3.01
N THR A 221 19.66 -8.44 3.03
CA THR A 221 18.29 -8.90 2.79
C THR A 221 17.42 -8.75 4.02
N TYR A 222 16.10 -8.64 3.80
CA TYR A 222 15.16 -8.33 4.88
C TYR A 222 14.52 -9.58 5.46
N TRP A 223 14.18 -9.49 6.74
CA TRP A 223 13.38 -10.46 7.45
C TRP A 223 12.11 -9.82 8.04
N SER A 224 11.08 -10.62 8.24
CA SER A 224 9.81 -10.24 8.81
C SER A 224 9.24 -11.38 9.67
N SER A 225 7.95 -11.38 9.91
CA SER A 225 7.16 -12.47 10.50
C SER A 225 5.81 -12.54 9.80
N GLY A 226 4.99 -13.54 10.06
CA GLY A 226 3.65 -13.62 9.47
C GLY A 226 2.85 -12.34 9.74
N TRP A 227 2.78 -11.89 10.99
CA TRP A 227 2.14 -10.62 11.33
C TRP A 227 2.86 -9.41 10.74
N GLY A 228 4.17 -9.46 10.65
CA GLY A 228 4.98 -8.39 10.06
C GLY A 228 4.76 -8.21 8.56
N THR A 229 4.35 -9.26 7.84
CA THR A 229 3.96 -9.16 6.42
C THR A 229 2.46 -8.93 6.21
N GLY A 230 1.66 -8.98 7.28
CA GLY A 230 0.20 -8.94 7.21
C GLY A 230 -0.44 -10.21 6.64
N MET A 231 0.36 -11.24 6.32
CA MET A 231 -0.10 -12.53 5.77
C MET A 231 0.02 -13.63 6.83
N ASP A 232 -0.65 -13.45 7.95
CA ASP A 232 -0.44 -14.06 9.25
C ASP A 232 -0.25 -15.58 9.24
N ASN A 233 -1.14 -16.33 8.57
CA ASN A 233 -1.12 -17.79 8.56
C ASN A 233 -0.64 -18.40 7.23
N MET A 234 -0.05 -17.60 6.35
CA MET A 234 0.51 -18.14 5.11
C MET A 234 1.65 -19.14 5.41
N PRO A 235 1.64 -20.33 4.84
CA PRO A 235 2.57 -21.40 5.22
C PRO A 235 3.97 -21.20 4.58
N ARG A 236 4.70 -20.16 5.01
CA ARG A 236 5.99 -19.75 4.44
C ARG A 236 7.19 -20.19 5.24
N VAL A 237 7.06 -20.21 6.57
CA VAL A 237 8.20 -20.50 7.48
C VAL A 237 8.55 -21.99 7.48
N PRO A 238 9.82 -22.35 7.77
CA PRO A 238 10.23 -23.74 7.90
C PRO A 238 9.47 -24.47 9.01
N GLU A 239 9.42 -25.79 8.91
CA GLU A 239 8.85 -26.63 9.95
C GLU A 239 9.50 -26.37 11.32
N GLY A 240 8.70 -26.37 12.37
CA GLY A 240 9.13 -26.06 13.73
C GLY A 240 9.09 -24.59 14.13
N TYR A 241 8.88 -23.67 13.18
CA TYR A 241 8.69 -22.24 13.49
C TYR A 241 7.22 -21.87 13.53
N ASN A 242 6.88 -20.93 14.41
CA ASN A 242 5.55 -20.35 14.46
C ASN A 242 5.34 -19.42 13.23
N THR A 243 4.29 -19.65 12.45
CA THR A 243 4.00 -18.89 11.22
C THR A 243 3.70 -17.40 11.49
N ILE A 244 3.15 -17.09 12.65
CA ILE A 244 2.68 -15.74 12.98
C ILE A 244 3.81 -14.87 13.54
N TYR A 245 4.54 -15.40 14.54
CA TYR A 245 5.45 -14.61 15.39
C TYR A 245 6.92 -14.75 15.05
N SER A 246 7.31 -15.83 14.36
CA SER A 246 8.72 -16.10 14.08
C SER A 246 9.16 -15.46 12.77
N ASN A 247 10.42 -15.03 12.72
CA ASN A 247 11.06 -14.65 11.46
C ASN A 247 11.58 -15.88 10.68
N GLY A 248 11.43 -17.10 11.24
CA GLY A 248 11.81 -18.37 10.59
C GLY A 248 13.31 -18.50 10.29
N HIS A 249 14.16 -17.60 10.75
CA HIS A 249 15.55 -17.45 10.33
C HIS A 249 15.71 -17.48 8.79
N MET A 250 14.80 -16.83 8.08
CA MET A 250 14.73 -16.85 6.62
C MET A 250 14.74 -15.43 6.04
N ILE A 251 14.94 -15.34 4.74
CA ILE A 251 14.80 -14.11 3.96
C ILE A 251 13.36 -14.06 3.44
N TRP A 252 12.68 -12.98 3.73
CA TRP A 252 11.30 -12.73 3.33
C TRP A 252 11.26 -11.92 2.04
N LEU A 253 10.78 -12.54 0.98
CA LEU A 253 10.79 -11.98 -0.37
C LEU A 253 9.99 -10.67 -0.47
N ASP A 254 8.78 -10.65 0.07
CA ASP A 254 7.93 -9.46 0.05
C ASP A 254 8.55 -8.28 0.82
N ALA A 255 9.18 -8.53 1.97
CA ALA A 255 9.90 -7.50 2.69
C ALA A 255 11.04 -6.88 1.85
N CYS A 256 11.76 -7.73 1.09
CA CYS A 256 12.79 -7.27 0.16
C CYS A 256 12.20 -6.47 -1.01
N LEU A 257 11.14 -6.98 -1.66
CA LEU A 257 10.50 -6.33 -2.80
C LEU A 257 9.83 -5.00 -2.41
N GLN A 258 9.17 -4.94 -1.27
CA GLN A 258 8.56 -3.72 -0.75
C GLN A 258 9.61 -2.65 -0.45
N GLN A 259 10.78 -3.03 0.07
CA GLN A 259 11.86 -2.06 0.28
C GLN A 259 12.45 -1.53 -1.03
N ILE A 260 12.54 -2.33 -2.10
CA ILE A 260 12.90 -1.85 -3.44
C ILE A 260 11.84 -0.88 -3.96
N MET A 261 10.55 -1.23 -3.86
CA MET A 261 9.45 -0.36 -4.26
C MET A 261 9.50 0.98 -3.51
N VAL A 262 9.68 0.94 -2.20
CA VAL A 262 9.76 2.14 -1.36
C VAL A 262 10.97 2.98 -1.71
N ALA A 263 12.14 2.37 -1.92
CA ALA A 263 13.34 3.08 -2.34
C ALA A 263 13.12 3.81 -3.68
N ASN A 264 12.48 3.15 -4.67
CA ASN A 264 12.13 3.77 -5.95
C ASN A 264 11.18 4.98 -5.77
N ILE A 265 10.20 4.88 -4.87
CA ILE A 265 9.28 5.98 -4.57
C ILE A 265 10.03 7.13 -3.88
N LEU A 266 10.87 6.83 -2.89
CA LEU A 266 11.65 7.84 -2.18
C LEU A 266 12.67 8.53 -3.10
N LEU A 267 13.26 7.81 -4.07
CA LEU A 267 14.09 8.41 -5.13
C LEU A 267 13.29 9.43 -5.94
N LYS A 268 12.07 9.09 -6.39
CA LYS A 268 11.19 10.02 -7.11
C LYS A 268 10.87 11.24 -6.25
N MET A 269 10.42 11.03 -5.01
CA MET A 269 10.10 12.13 -4.08
C MET A 269 11.32 13.04 -3.84
N GLY A 270 12.46 12.44 -3.55
CA GLY A 270 13.69 13.19 -3.29
C GLY A 270 14.20 13.95 -4.51
N PHE A 271 13.99 13.41 -5.72
CA PHE A 271 14.28 14.10 -6.97
C PHE A 271 13.41 15.37 -7.12
N TYR A 272 12.10 15.27 -6.94
CA TYR A 272 11.19 16.43 -7.00
C TYR A 272 11.48 17.47 -5.91
N LEU A 273 11.96 17.03 -4.75
CA LEU A 273 12.27 17.91 -3.61
C LEU A 273 13.72 18.41 -3.60
N GLU A 274 14.53 18.05 -4.60
CA GLU A 274 15.96 18.38 -4.69
C GLU A 274 16.79 17.91 -3.46
N ARG A 275 16.38 16.79 -2.83
CA ARG A 275 16.98 16.22 -1.62
C ARG A 275 18.01 15.12 -1.95
N TRP A 276 19.03 15.45 -2.68
CA TRP A 276 19.99 14.53 -3.27
C TRP A 276 20.81 13.72 -2.24
N GLN A 277 21.18 14.35 -1.13
CA GLN A 277 22.01 13.70 -0.11
C GLN A 277 21.26 12.59 0.64
N GLU A 278 19.96 12.72 0.79
CA GLU A 278 19.14 11.75 1.52
C GLU A 278 18.75 10.55 0.67
N ILE A 279 18.83 10.65 -0.66
CA ILE A 279 18.42 9.58 -1.59
C ILE A 279 19.61 8.84 -2.22
N GLU A 280 20.83 9.31 -2.08
CA GLU A 280 22.03 8.73 -2.70
C GLU A 280 22.18 7.23 -2.42
N GLU A 281 21.92 6.78 -1.20
CA GLU A 281 22.05 5.38 -0.81
C GLU A 281 20.97 4.44 -1.41
N PHE A 282 19.81 4.97 -1.84
CA PHE A 282 18.70 4.15 -2.28
C PHE A 282 18.97 3.44 -3.61
N GLU A 283 19.73 4.03 -4.51
CA GLU A 283 20.13 3.40 -5.77
C GLU A 283 20.99 2.15 -5.53
N ASP A 284 21.96 2.23 -4.62
CA ASP A 284 22.80 1.10 -4.25
C ASP A 284 21.99 0.00 -3.54
N ASP A 285 21.04 0.38 -2.68
CA ASP A 285 20.15 -0.56 -2.01
C ASP A 285 19.29 -1.34 -3.04
N ILE A 286 18.68 -0.65 -3.98
CA ILE A 286 17.89 -1.25 -5.06
C ILE A 286 18.76 -2.22 -5.88
N LYS A 287 19.94 -1.78 -6.31
CA LYS A 287 20.85 -2.57 -7.13
C LYS A 287 21.31 -3.85 -6.41
N ASN A 288 21.76 -3.72 -5.17
CA ASN A 288 22.29 -4.84 -4.39
C ASN A 288 21.19 -5.86 -4.06
N LEU A 289 20.03 -5.38 -3.63
CA LEU A 289 18.92 -6.24 -3.27
C LEU A 289 18.32 -6.93 -4.50
N SER A 290 18.19 -6.22 -5.63
CA SER A 290 17.74 -6.79 -6.91
C SER A 290 18.69 -7.88 -7.42
N ALA A 291 20.00 -7.65 -7.34
CA ALA A 291 21.00 -8.64 -7.70
C ALA A 291 20.90 -9.91 -6.84
N TYR A 292 20.70 -9.73 -5.52
CA TYR A 292 20.53 -10.86 -4.61
C TYR A 292 19.29 -11.69 -4.94
N ILE A 293 18.13 -11.04 -5.12
CA ILE A 293 16.85 -11.70 -5.43
C ILE A 293 16.97 -12.50 -6.73
N ASN A 294 17.50 -11.88 -7.79
CA ASN A 294 17.64 -12.55 -9.08
C ASN A 294 18.54 -13.79 -9.03
N LYS A 295 19.58 -13.75 -8.21
CA LYS A 295 20.56 -14.83 -8.10
C LYS A 295 20.09 -15.97 -7.20
N ASN A 296 19.42 -15.65 -6.09
CA ASN A 296 19.23 -16.59 -4.99
C ASN A 296 17.76 -16.94 -4.69
N MET A 297 16.80 -16.10 -5.12
CA MET A 297 15.38 -16.28 -4.76
C MET A 297 14.48 -16.63 -5.96
N TRP A 298 15.04 -16.72 -7.16
CA TRP A 298 14.35 -17.13 -8.38
C TRP A 298 14.58 -18.62 -8.68
N SER A 299 13.50 -19.37 -8.94
CA SER A 299 13.56 -20.75 -9.43
C SER A 299 13.38 -20.78 -10.95
N GLU A 300 14.46 -21.11 -11.68
CA GLU A 300 14.35 -21.30 -13.14
C GLU A 300 13.46 -22.48 -13.52
N ARG A 301 13.39 -23.52 -12.68
CA ARG A 301 12.52 -24.66 -12.91
C ARG A 301 11.06 -24.23 -12.88
N ASP A 302 10.67 -23.50 -11.85
CA ASP A 302 9.26 -23.19 -11.56
C ASP A 302 8.81 -21.87 -12.22
N GLY A 303 9.73 -21.01 -12.64
CA GLY A 303 9.41 -19.67 -13.14
C GLY A 303 8.78 -18.78 -12.06
N PHE A 304 9.24 -18.90 -10.81
CA PHE A 304 8.63 -18.23 -9.67
C PHE A 304 9.67 -17.71 -8.67
N LEU A 305 9.29 -16.70 -7.90
CA LEU A 305 10.07 -16.13 -6.80
C LEU A 305 9.64 -16.73 -5.46
N TYR A 306 10.62 -17.07 -4.62
CA TYR A 306 10.38 -17.71 -3.32
C TYR A 306 11.15 -17.03 -2.20
N ASP A 307 10.68 -17.22 -0.96
CA ASP A 307 11.48 -16.98 0.23
C ASP A 307 12.69 -17.92 0.25
N GLN A 308 13.77 -17.51 0.93
CA GLN A 308 14.97 -18.33 1.08
C GLN A 308 15.20 -18.67 2.54
N TYR A 309 15.40 -19.95 2.84
CA TYR A 309 15.69 -20.45 4.16
C TYR A 309 17.17 -20.29 4.55
N ALA A 310 17.48 -20.41 5.83
CA ALA A 310 18.85 -20.25 6.35
C ALA A 310 19.88 -21.24 5.78
N ASN A 311 19.44 -22.34 5.21
CA ASN A 311 20.28 -23.34 4.53
C ASN A 311 20.39 -23.09 3.01
N ASP A 312 20.06 -21.90 2.55
CA ASP A 312 20.03 -21.47 1.15
C ASP A 312 18.98 -22.16 0.26
N SER A 313 18.16 -23.07 0.78
CA SER A 313 17.06 -23.65 0.00
C SER A 313 15.90 -22.65 -0.16
N LEU A 314 15.17 -22.78 -1.26
CA LEU A 314 13.97 -22.01 -1.50
C LEU A 314 12.77 -22.64 -0.79
N SER A 315 11.86 -21.80 -0.30
CA SER A 315 10.53 -22.21 0.16
C SER A 315 9.78 -22.93 -0.97
N ALA A 316 8.87 -23.85 -0.62
CA ALA A 316 7.97 -24.47 -1.59
C ALA A 316 6.64 -23.72 -1.75
N THR A 317 6.44 -22.61 -1.08
CA THR A 317 5.16 -21.88 -1.07
C THR A 317 5.11 -20.88 -2.21
N GLN A 318 4.15 -21.06 -3.11
CA GLN A 318 3.79 -20.05 -4.10
C GLN A 318 2.63 -19.21 -3.56
N GLY A 319 2.86 -17.93 -3.32
CA GLY A 319 1.88 -17.03 -2.73
C GLY A 319 1.85 -15.66 -3.40
N ILE A 320 0.77 -14.94 -3.15
CA ILE A 320 0.51 -13.59 -3.68
C ILE A 320 1.65 -12.61 -3.37
N TYR A 321 2.41 -12.84 -2.32
CA TYR A 321 3.54 -12.01 -1.89
C TYR A 321 4.64 -11.84 -2.95
N ALA A 322 4.80 -12.80 -3.86
CA ALA A 322 5.79 -12.72 -4.93
C ALA A 322 5.47 -11.63 -5.97
N TYR A 323 4.20 -11.24 -6.07
CA TYR A 323 3.75 -10.25 -7.05
C TYR A 323 4.04 -8.79 -6.66
N TRP A 324 4.60 -8.52 -5.48
CA TRP A 324 5.25 -7.23 -5.21
C TRP A 324 6.38 -6.94 -6.21
N ALA A 325 6.92 -7.96 -6.87
CA ALA A 325 7.87 -7.80 -7.97
C ALA A 325 7.33 -6.95 -9.13
N LEU A 326 6.01 -6.90 -9.33
CA LEU A 326 5.36 -6.06 -10.34
C LEU A 326 5.58 -4.56 -10.10
N HIS A 327 5.79 -4.13 -8.85
CA HIS A 327 6.07 -2.73 -8.49
C HIS A 327 7.57 -2.41 -8.45
N THR A 328 8.39 -3.28 -9.03
CA THR A 328 9.84 -3.13 -9.10
C THR A 328 10.34 -3.48 -10.50
N ASP A 329 11.61 -3.17 -10.78
CA ASP A 329 12.31 -3.64 -11.97
C ASP A 329 13.30 -4.77 -11.64
N VAL A 330 12.99 -5.54 -10.59
CA VAL A 330 13.88 -6.59 -10.10
C VAL A 330 14.05 -7.72 -11.11
N LEU A 331 12.99 -8.11 -11.82
CA LEU A 331 13.04 -9.21 -12.77
C LEU A 331 13.26 -8.71 -14.22
N PRO A 332 14.15 -9.35 -14.99
CA PRO A 332 14.19 -9.15 -16.42
C PRO A 332 12.88 -9.66 -17.05
N LYS A 333 12.49 -9.06 -18.19
CA LYS A 333 11.19 -9.29 -18.86
C LYS A 333 10.83 -10.77 -18.99
N GLN A 334 11.77 -11.62 -19.43
CA GLN A 334 11.50 -13.05 -19.58
C GLN A 334 11.12 -13.77 -18.28
N ARG A 335 11.74 -13.40 -17.16
CA ARG A 335 11.39 -13.95 -15.84
C ARG A 335 10.06 -13.38 -15.35
N LEU A 336 9.83 -12.09 -15.59
CA LEU A 336 8.57 -11.45 -15.25
C LEU A 336 7.40 -12.09 -16.01
N ASP A 337 7.56 -12.37 -17.31
CA ASP A 337 6.54 -13.06 -18.10
C ASP A 337 6.16 -14.42 -17.48
N ARG A 338 7.18 -15.22 -17.11
CA ARG A 338 6.95 -16.52 -16.47
C ARG A 338 6.28 -16.42 -15.11
N LEU A 339 6.62 -15.38 -14.31
CA LEU A 339 5.94 -15.13 -13.05
C LEU A 339 4.46 -14.78 -13.27
N VAL A 340 4.19 -13.94 -14.27
CA VAL A 340 2.83 -13.49 -14.61
C VAL A 340 1.96 -14.61 -15.16
N GLU A 341 2.52 -15.57 -15.92
CA GLU A 341 1.81 -16.75 -16.44
C GLU A 341 1.10 -17.55 -15.32
N HIS A 342 1.66 -17.59 -14.12
CA HIS A 342 1.02 -18.27 -12.98
C HIS A 342 -0.31 -17.62 -12.55
N LEU A 343 -0.52 -16.33 -12.83
CA LEU A 343 -1.81 -15.66 -12.55
C LEU A 343 -2.94 -16.19 -13.42
N ASP A 344 -2.62 -16.80 -14.57
CA ASP A 344 -3.60 -17.40 -15.49
C ASP A 344 -3.70 -18.93 -15.34
N ASP A 345 -2.84 -19.53 -14.51
CA ASP A 345 -2.86 -20.96 -14.25
C ASP A 345 -4.04 -21.35 -13.35
N THR A 346 -4.98 -22.14 -13.90
CA THR A 346 -6.17 -22.63 -13.21
C THR A 346 -5.86 -23.62 -12.09
N CYS A 347 -4.68 -24.23 -12.06
CA CYS A 347 -4.23 -25.07 -10.96
C CYS A 347 -3.66 -24.24 -9.79
N LYS A 348 -3.43 -22.93 -9.98
CA LYS A 348 -2.76 -22.06 -9.02
C LYS A 348 -3.62 -20.86 -8.61
N PHE A 349 -3.46 -19.72 -9.30
CA PHE A 349 -4.04 -18.45 -8.89
C PHE A 349 -5.31 -18.05 -9.65
N ASN A 350 -5.54 -18.63 -10.84
CA ASN A 350 -6.75 -18.40 -11.62
C ASN A 350 -7.91 -19.24 -11.08
N ARG A 351 -8.45 -18.82 -9.95
CA ARG A 351 -9.62 -19.48 -9.32
C ARG A 351 -10.92 -18.80 -9.79
N PRO A 352 -12.10 -19.41 -9.54
CA PRO A 352 -13.40 -18.78 -9.82
C PRO A 352 -13.53 -17.35 -9.30
N HIS A 353 -12.96 -17.05 -8.13
CA HIS A 353 -12.70 -15.71 -7.65
C HIS A 353 -11.17 -15.53 -7.52
N ARG A 354 -10.57 -14.73 -8.37
CA ARG A 354 -9.12 -14.49 -8.41
C ARG A 354 -8.80 -13.12 -7.79
N VAL A 355 -7.60 -12.92 -7.19
CA VAL A 355 -6.45 -13.81 -7.15
C VAL A 355 -6.38 -14.40 -5.73
N ALA A 356 -6.25 -15.70 -5.61
CA ALA A 356 -6.08 -16.35 -4.31
C ALA A 356 -4.73 -15.98 -3.67
N SER A 357 -4.69 -15.87 -2.34
CA SER A 357 -3.44 -15.54 -1.63
C SER A 357 -2.39 -16.64 -1.69
N LEU A 358 -2.81 -17.89 -1.80
CA LEU A 358 -1.97 -19.09 -1.87
C LEU A 358 -2.34 -19.88 -3.12
N ALA A 359 -1.35 -20.44 -3.83
CA ALA A 359 -1.59 -21.29 -5.00
C ALA A 359 -2.44 -22.51 -4.63
N ALA A 360 -3.44 -22.84 -5.48
CA ALA A 360 -4.43 -23.87 -5.17
C ALA A 360 -3.87 -25.31 -5.15
N ASP A 361 -2.71 -25.54 -5.78
CA ASP A 361 -1.97 -26.80 -5.73
C ASP A 361 -1.15 -26.98 -4.43
N ASN A 362 -1.10 -25.97 -3.56
CA ASN A 362 -0.44 -26.07 -2.27
C ASN A 362 -1.29 -26.93 -1.30
N PRO A 363 -0.71 -27.89 -0.57
CA PRO A 363 -1.45 -28.77 0.36
C PRO A 363 -2.18 -28.03 1.49
N LYS A 364 -1.79 -26.81 1.80
CA LYS A 364 -2.41 -25.97 2.82
C LYS A 364 -3.55 -25.08 2.27
N TYR A 365 -3.73 -25.05 0.95
CA TYR A 365 -4.81 -24.28 0.33
C TYR A 365 -6.20 -24.68 0.86
N LYS A 366 -7.06 -23.70 1.08
CA LYS A 366 -8.43 -23.90 1.56
C LYS A 366 -9.43 -23.23 0.62
N ALA A 367 -10.28 -24.04 0.00
CA ALA A 367 -11.31 -23.61 -0.95
C ALA A 367 -12.30 -22.57 -0.39
N ASN A 368 -12.52 -22.56 0.92
CA ASN A 368 -13.37 -21.58 1.59
C ASN A 368 -12.66 -20.26 1.95
N GLY A 369 -11.40 -20.09 1.52
CA GLY A 369 -10.61 -18.90 1.82
C GLY A 369 -10.33 -18.76 3.31
N ARG A 370 -9.61 -19.71 3.91
CA ARG A 370 -9.25 -19.62 5.32
C ARG A 370 -8.09 -18.65 5.52
N TYR A 371 -8.44 -17.36 5.62
CA TYR A 371 -7.49 -16.28 5.82
C TYR A 371 -6.43 -16.27 4.69
N TRP A 372 -5.11 -16.34 4.96
CA TRP A 372 -4.07 -16.35 3.93
C TRP A 372 -3.76 -17.74 3.35
N GLU A 373 -4.50 -18.77 3.74
CA GLU A 373 -4.46 -20.10 3.12
C GLU A 373 -5.40 -20.20 1.90
N GLY A 374 -5.46 -19.16 1.07
CA GLY A 374 -6.23 -19.13 -0.17
C GLY A 374 -7.28 -18.01 -0.26
N GLY A 375 -7.52 -17.24 0.81
CA GLY A 375 -8.46 -16.11 0.77
C GLY A 375 -8.11 -15.10 -0.32
N VAL A 376 -9.12 -14.47 -0.89
CA VAL A 376 -9.01 -13.41 -1.90
C VAL A 376 -9.13 -12.06 -1.21
N TRP A 377 -8.06 -11.31 -1.19
CA TRP A 377 -7.92 -10.06 -0.43
C TRP A 377 -7.94 -8.85 -1.36
N PRO A 378 -8.83 -7.87 -1.15
CA PRO A 378 -8.93 -6.71 -2.03
C PRO A 378 -7.63 -5.90 -2.13
N GLY A 379 -6.90 -5.72 -1.02
CA GLY A 379 -5.64 -4.98 -1.03
C GLY A 379 -4.56 -5.62 -1.92
N THR A 380 -4.35 -6.94 -1.80
CA THR A 380 -3.38 -7.65 -2.64
C THR A 380 -3.85 -7.80 -4.09
N ASN A 381 -5.18 -7.83 -4.34
CA ASN A 381 -5.70 -7.78 -5.70
C ASN A 381 -5.42 -6.43 -6.36
N TYR A 382 -5.64 -5.32 -5.63
CA TYR A 382 -5.27 -4.00 -6.11
C TYR A 382 -3.77 -3.91 -6.43
N MET A 383 -2.91 -4.46 -5.58
CA MET A 383 -1.46 -4.55 -5.82
C MET A 383 -1.14 -5.31 -7.12
N VAL A 384 -1.77 -6.46 -7.35
CA VAL A 384 -1.54 -7.25 -8.58
C VAL A 384 -2.02 -6.49 -9.81
N VAL A 385 -3.24 -5.94 -9.78
CA VAL A 385 -3.84 -5.24 -10.92
C VAL A 385 -3.03 -3.99 -11.28
N SER A 386 -2.71 -3.15 -10.31
CA SER A 386 -1.93 -1.93 -10.53
C SER A 386 -0.54 -2.25 -11.10
N GLY A 387 0.14 -3.25 -10.53
CA GLY A 387 1.46 -3.66 -11.01
C GLY A 387 1.42 -4.28 -12.42
N LEU A 388 0.41 -5.07 -12.76
CA LEU A 388 0.22 -5.57 -14.12
C LEU A 388 0.04 -4.43 -15.14
N VAL A 389 -0.73 -3.41 -14.79
CA VAL A 389 -0.92 -2.22 -15.64
C VAL A 389 0.39 -1.47 -15.82
N GLU A 390 1.15 -1.25 -14.74
CA GLU A 390 2.49 -0.61 -14.80
C GLU A 390 3.47 -1.38 -15.69
N LYS A 391 3.39 -2.72 -15.71
CA LYS A 391 4.25 -3.59 -16.52
C LYS A 391 3.69 -3.88 -17.93
N GLY A 392 2.56 -3.27 -18.32
CA GLY A 392 1.98 -3.36 -19.66
C GLY A 392 1.11 -4.60 -19.91
N TYR A 393 0.78 -5.39 -18.90
CA TYR A 393 -0.13 -6.56 -19.04
C TYR A 393 -1.61 -6.15 -18.93
N ARG A 394 -2.02 -5.17 -19.72
CA ARG A 394 -3.34 -4.50 -19.65
C ARG A 394 -4.53 -5.45 -19.71
N ARG A 395 -4.51 -6.46 -20.62
CA ARG A 395 -5.62 -7.42 -20.77
C ARG A 395 -5.78 -8.27 -19.53
N LEU A 396 -4.69 -8.88 -19.06
CA LEU A 396 -4.72 -9.72 -17.85
C LEU A 396 -5.14 -8.92 -16.62
N ALA A 397 -4.66 -7.68 -16.50
CA ALA A 397 -5.09 -6.77 -15.43
C ALA A 397 -6.60 -6.53 -15.46
N HIS A 398 -7.16 -6.26 -16.66
CA HIS A 398 -8.59 -6.05 -16.84
C HIS A 398 -9.41 -7.32 -16.52
N ASP A 399 -8.96 -8.48 -16.98
CA ASP A 399 -9.63 -9.75 -16.68
C ASP A 399 -9.65 -10.07 -15.18
N ILE A 400 -8.54 -9.80 -14.49
CA ILE A 400 -8.44 -10.00 -13.04
C ILE A 400 -9.34 -9.03 -12.29
N VAL A 401 -9.26 -7.73 -12.60
CA VAL A 401 -10.05 -6.72 -11.88
C VAL A 401 -11.55 -6.93 -12.09
N MET A 402 -11.97 -7.26 -13.31
CA MET A 402 -13.37 -7.55 -13.61
C MET A 402 -13.85 -8.82 -12.90
N ASN A 403 -13.03 -9.87 -12.84
CA ASN A 403 -13.35 -11.09 -12.09
C ASN A 403 -13.54 -10.77 -10.60
N HIS A 404 -12.55 -10.07 -9.99
CA HIS A 404 -12.60 -9.70 -8.58
C HIS A 404 -13.83 -8.82 -8.28
N TYR A 405 -14.01 -7.73 -9.03
CA TYR A 405 -15.11 -6.80 -8.89
C TYR A 405 -16.48 -7.50 -8.97
N ASN A 406 -16.68 -8.34 -10.00
CA ASN A 406 -17.91 -9.06 -10.20
C ASN A 406 -18.20 -10.08 -9.08
N ASN A 407 -17.20 -10.72 -8.51
CA ASN A 407 -17.37 -11.63 -7.38
C ASN A 407 -17.71 -10.86 -6.09
N VAL A 408 -17.03 -9.73 -5.82
CA VAL A 408 -17.41 -8.82 -4.72
C VAL A 408 -18.85 -8.35 -4.88
N LEU A 409 -19.27 -7.96 -6.09
CA LEU A 409 -20.65 -7.57 -6.39
C LEU A 409 -21.65 -8.69 -6.15
N LYS A 410 -21.34 -9.94 -6.55
CA LYS A 410 -22.20 -11.10 -6.28
C LYS A 410 -22.40 -11.32 -4.79
N VAL A 411 -21.32 -11.21 -3.99
CA VAL A 411 -21.40 -11.33 -2.53
C VAL A 411 -22.19 -10.16 -1.95
N TYR A 412 -21.94 -8.93 -2.41
CA TYR A 412 -22.70 -7.76 -2.00
C TYR A 412 -24.21 -7.92 -2.28
N ARG A 413 -24.60 -8.39 -3.46
CA ARG A 413 -26.00 -8.65 -3.81
C ARG A 413 -26.66 -9.69 -2.90
N LYS A 414 -25.92 -10.70 -2.45
CA LYS A 414 -26.42 -11.75 -1.53
C LYS A 414 -26.51 -11.27 -0.08
N THR A 415 -25.58 -10.43 0.38
CA THR A 415 -25.40 -10.11 1.81
C THR A 415 -25.75 -8.68 2.18
N GLY A 416 -25.86 -7.77 1.20
CA GLY A 416 -26.12 -6.34 1.39
C GLY A 416 -24.94 -5.54 1.93
N THR A 417 -23.75 -6.15 2.04
CA THR A 417 -22.59 -5.52 2.65
C THR A 417 -21.25 -6.02 2.08
N PHE A 418 -20.14 -5.49 2.62
CA PHE A 418 -18.79 -5.87 2.29
C PHE A 418 -18.15 -6.72 3.38
N TRP A 419 -17.15 -7.52 2.98
CA TRP A 419 -16.43 -8.43 3.84
C TRP A 419 -14.94 -8.18 3.76
N GLU A 420 -14.22 -8.53 4.79
CA GLU A 420 -12.78 -8.31 4.92
C GLU A 420 -11.98 -9.00 3.79
N TYR A 421 -12.36 -10.23 3.45
CA TYR A 421 -11.84 -11.03 2.34
C TYR A 421 -12.89 -12.04 1.87
N TYR A 422 -12.60 -12.72 0.77
CA TYR A 422 -13.56 -13.56 0.05
C TYR A 422 -13.03 -14.98 -0.17
N ALA A 423 -13.94 -15.93 -0.41
CA ALA A 423 -13.60 -17.28 -0.79
C ALA A 423 -13.13 -17.34 -2.27
N PRO A 424 -12.09 -18.14 -2.59
CA PRO A 424 -11.57 -18.25 -3.95
C PRO A 424 -12.40 -19.13 -4.88
N GLU A 425 -13.12 -20.13 -4.35
CA GLU A 425 -13.86 -21.10 -5.18
C GLU A 425 -15.33 -20.72 -5.41
N ASP A 426 -15.89 -19.85 -4.57
CA ASP A 426 -17.26 -19.41 -4.63
C ASP A 426 -17.40 -17.90 -4.44
N ALA A 427 -18.45 -17.31 -4.99
CA ALA A 427 -18.86 -15.95 -4.66
C ALA A 427 -19.49 -15.92 -3.25
N ALA A 428 -18.63 -15.98 -2.24
CA ALA A 428 -18.94 -16.01 -0.82
C ALA A 428 -17.91 -15.21 0.00
N PRO A 429 -18.23 -14.76 1.22
CA PRO A 429 -17.23 -14.29 2.17
C PRO A 429 -16.18 -15.37 2.44
N GLY A 430 -14.96 -14.98 2.72
CA GLY A 430 -13.93 -15.89 3.24
C GLY A 430 -14.33 -16.47 4.61
N PHE A 431 -13.79 -17.62 4.95
CA PHE A 431 -14.09 -18.28 6.23
C PHE A 431 -13.69 -17.40 7.40
N MET A 432 -14.64 -17.01 8.24
CA MET A 432 -14.51 -16.09 9.37
C MET A 432 -14.18 -14.63 9.00
N ALA A 433 -14.32 -14.24 7.73
CA ALA A 433 -14.14 -12.84 7.33
C ALA A 433 -15.09 -11.91 8.12
N ARG A 434 -14.62 -10.70 8.43
CA ARG A 434 -15.44 -9.68 9.09
C ARG A 434 -16.48 -9.10 8.15
N LYS A 435 -17.66 -8.92 8.69
CA LYS A 435 -18.81 -8.30 8.02
C LYS A 435 -18.76 -6.76 8.18
N ASP A 436 -19.45 -6.07 7.28
CA ASP A 436 -19.57 -4.60 7.26
C ASP A 436 -18.20 -3.90 7.16
N PHE A 437 -17.27 -4.55 6.45
CA PHE A 437 -15.89 -4.15 6.37
C PHE A 437 -15.63 -3.28 5.13
N VAL A 438 -15.45 -1.98 5.33
CA VAL A 438 -14.87 -1.04 4.37
C VAL A 438 -13.60 -0.46 5.01
N GLY A 439 -12.61 -1.35 5.16
CA GLY A 439 -11.19 -1.11 5.18
C GLY A 439 -10.69 -1.16 3.73
N TRP A 440 -9.73 -2.03 3.42
CA TRP A 440 -9.28 -2.23 2.02
C TRP A 440 -10.38 -2.67 1.05
N THR A 441 -11.53 -3.21 1.52
CA THR A 441 -12.64 -3.58 0.63
C THR A 441 -13.36 -2.37 0.02
N GLY A 442 -12.96 -1.15 0.34
CA GLY A 442 -13.31 0.03 -0.43
C GLY A 442 -12.59 0.12 -1.79
N LEU A 443 -11.49 -0.62 -1.97
CA LEU A 443 -10.72 -0.62 -3.23
C LEU A 443 -11.54 -1.11 -4.43
N PRO A 444 -12.18 -2.31 -4.44
CA PRO A 444 -12.93 -2.75 -5.60
C PRO A 444 -14.02 -1.79 -6.03
N PRO A 445 -14.96 -1.35 -5.17
CA PRO A 445 -16.06 -0.50 -5.60
C PRO A 445 -15.65 0.94 -5.93
N ILE A 446 -14.49 1.43 -5.46
CA ILE A 446 -14.08 2.83 -5.64
C ILE A 446 -12.84 2.93 -6.53
N ALA A 447 -11.67 2.49 -6.06
CA ALA A 447 -10.42 2.67 -6.78
C ALA A 447 -10.36 1.80 -8.03
N ASP A 448 -10.63 0.49 -7.94
CA ASP A 448 -10.62 -0.40 -9.10
C ASP A 448 -11.65 0.03 -10.14
N LEU A 449 -12.84 0.47 -9.71
CA LEU A 449 -13.86 0.99 -10.63
C LEU A 449 -13.33 2.19 -11.43
N ILE A 450 -12.71 3.15 -10.76
CA ILE A 450 -12.23 4.38 -11.40
C ILE A 450 -10.97 4.09 -12.24
N GLU A 451 -9.98 3.42 -11.66
CA GLU A 451 -8.62 3.34 -12.21
C GLU A 451 -8.43 2.25 -13.26
N TYR A 452 -9.13 1.12 -13.09
CA TYR A 452 -8.88 -0.09 -13.89
C TYR A 452 -10.10 -0.60 -14.66
N ILE A 453 -11.32 -0.28 -14.20
CA ILE A 453 -12.55 -0.63 -14.93
C ILE A 453 -12.95 0.53 -15.85
N PHE A 454 -13.06 1.75 -15.32
CA PHE A 454 -13.26 2.96 -16.14
C PHE A 454 -11.95 3.46 -16.79
N GLY A 455 -10.82 3.04 -16.24
CA GLY A 455 -9.50 3.25 -16.81
C GLY A 455 -8.91 4.65 -16.63
N ILE A 456 -9.38 5.42 -15.63
CA ILE A 456 -8.98 6.82 -15.40
C ILE A 456 -7.85 6.87 -14.38
N ARG A 457 -6.66 7.25 -14.81
CA ARG A 457 -5.47 7.43 -13.96
C ARG A 457 -4.85 8.79 -14.20
N ALA A 458 -4.55 9.50 -13.14
CA ALA A 458 -3.99 10.84 -13.18
C ALA A 458 -2.50 10.87 -12.83
N ASP A 459 -1.77 11.78 -13.47
CA ASP A 459 -0.45 12.23 -13.07
C ASP A 459 -0.39 13.75 -13.22
N ILE A 460 -0.70 14.45 -12.14
CA ILE A 460 -0.77 15.91 -12.15
C ILE A 460 0.59 16.56 -12.37
N GLN A 461 1.70 15.88 -12.06
CA GLN A 461 3.05 16.40 -12.24
C GLN A 461 3.33 16.67 -13.73
N ASP A 462 2.86 15.76 -14.58
CA ASP A 462 2.94 15.91 -16.02
C ASP A 462 1.69 16.58 -16.62
N SER A 463 0.77 17.08 -15.76
CA SER A 463 -0.56 17.56 -16.16
C SER A 463 -1.26 16.57 -17.08
N HIS A 464 -1.21 15.29 -16.74
CA HIS A 464 -1.57 14.17 -17.61
C HIS A 464 -2.67 13.30 -17.01
N VAL A 465 -3.56 12.80 -17.87
CA VAL A 465 -4.55 11.77 -17.53
C VAL A 465 -4.51 10.66 -18.59
N THR A 466 -4.43 9.43 -18.13
CA THR A 466 -4.65 8.26 -18.97
C THR A 466 -6.11 7.83 -18.86
N LEU A 467 -6.76 7.58 -20.00
CA LEU A 467 -8.07 6.95 -20.10
C LEU A 467 -7.96 5.67 -20.94
N ASP A 468 -7.93 4.53 -20.23
CA ASP A 468 -7.79 3.20 -20.84
C ASP A 468 -9.16 2.54 -20.98
N VAL A 469 -9.77 2.63 -22.16
CA VAL A 469 -11.15 2.23 -22.43
C VAL A 469 -11.21 0.77 -22.87
N GLN A 470 -11.70 -0.10 -21.98
CA GLN A 470 -11.90 -1.53 -22.26
C GLN A 470 -13.39 -1.93 -22.31
N LEU A 471 -14.25 -1.19 -21.63
CA LEU A 471 -15.70 -1.44 -21.60
C LEU A 471 -16.37 -1.12 -22.93
N LEU A 472 -17.46 -1.84 -23.22
CA LEU A 472 -18.29 -1.62 -24.43
C LEU A 472 -19.51 -0.73 -24.13
N ASP A 473 -20.11 -0.84 -22.96
CA ASP A 473 -21.26 -0.04 -22.57
C ASP A 473 -20.87 1.43 -22.33
N ALA A 474 -21.85 2.31 -22.39
CA ALA A 474 -21.62 3.71 -22.05
C ALA A 474 -21.39 3.86 -20.54
N TYR A 475 -20.38 4.65 -20.18
CA TYR A 475 -20.02 4.92 -18.79
C TYR A 475 -19.38 6.29 -18.64
N GLY A 476 -19.16 6.68 -17.39
CA GLY A 476 -18.44 7.91 -17.09
C GLY A 476 -18.44 8.24 -15.62
N ILE A 477 -17.87 9.38 -15.32
CA ILE A 477 -17.76 9.89 -13.96
C ILE A 477 -17.83 11.41 -13.98
N ASP A 478 -18.62 11.98 -13.10
CA ASP A 478 -18.64 13.42 -12.83
C ASP A 478 -17.82 13.73 -11.58
N ARG A 479 -17.25 14.92 -11.51
CA ARG A 479 -16.48 15.42 -10.36
C ARG A 479 -15.22 14.60 -10.05
N TYR A 480 -14.57 14.04 -11.07
CA TYR A 480 -13.25 13.44 -10.87
C TYR A 480 -12.25 14.53 -10.45
N PRO A 481 -11.56 14.37 -9.30
CA PRO A 481 -10.63 15.38 -8.81
C PRO A 481 -9.27 15.26 -9.54
N LEU A 482 -8.69 16.40 -9.92
CA LEU A 482 -7.33 16.49 -10.44
C LEU A 482 -6.67 17.77 -9.94
N GLY A 483 -5.53 17.65 -9.25
CA GLY A 483 -4.90 18.78 -8.59
C GLY A 483 -5.78 19.40 -7.50
N THR A 484 -5.45 20.60 -7.04
CA THR A 484 -6.17 21.29 -5.96
C THR A 484 -7.62 21.60 -6.34
N ASP A 485 -7.84 22.15 -7.53
CA ASP A 485 -9.14 22.72 -7.94
C ASP A 485 -9.75 22.06 -9.18
N GLY A 486 -9.01 21.17 -9.86
CA GLY A 486 -9.45 20.54 -11.09
C GLY A 486 -10.63 19.61 -10.85
N ASN A 487 -11.67 19.78 -11.66
CA ASN A 487 -12.91 19.02 -11.61
C ASN A 487 -13.26 18.57 -13.04
N ILE A 488 -13.23 17.26 -13.26
CA ILE A 488 -13.35 16.70 -14.59
C ILE A 488 -14.56 15.77 -14.65
N SER A 489 -15.32 15.87 -15.75
CA SER A 489 -16.36 14.90 -16.09
C SER A 489 -15.94 14.18 -17.37
N PHE A 490 -15.91 12.84 -17.31
CA PHE A 490 -15.66 11.95 -18.45
C PHE A 490 -16.95 11.24 -18.86
N LYS A 491 -17.23 11.19 -20.15
CA LYS A 491 -18.35 10.43 -20.72
C LYS A 491 -17.84 9.63 -21.92
N VAL A 492 -17.87 8.32 -21.81
CA VAL A 492 -17.51 7.39 -22.86
C VAL A 492 -18.79 6.82 -23.47
N ALA A 493 -18.94 6.94 -24.80
CA ALA A 493 -20.09 6.41 -25.50
C ALA A 493 -20.01 4.89 -25.68
N LYS A 494 -21.16 4.23 -25.80
CA LYS A 494 -21.25 2.80 -26.13
C LYS A 494 -20.54 2.47 -27.41
N ARG A 495 -19.87 1.30 -27.45
CA ARG A 495 -19.14 0.75 -28.61
C ARG A 495 -19.62 -0.65 -28.94
N ASN A 496 -19.42 -1.07 -30.18
CA ASN A 496 -19.76 -2.42 -30.62
C ASN A 496 -18.59 -3.40 -30.52
N SER A 497 -17.36 -2.88 -30.55
CA SER A 497 -16.13 -3.67 -30.44
C SER A 497 -15.10 -2.95 -29.55
N VAL A 498 -14.25 -3.71 -28.89
CA VAL A 498 -13.11 -3.18 -28.11
C VAL A 498 -12.11 -2.45 -29.02
N ASN A 499 -12.06 -2.82 -30.30
CA ASN A 499 -11.18 -2.21 -31.30
C ASN A 499 -11.75 -0.92 -31.91
N ASP A 500 -13.03 -0.62 -31.68
CA ASP A 500 -13.59 0.66 -32.12
C ASP A 500 -12.97 1.80 -31.30
N LYS A 501 -12.49 2.86 -31.98
CA LYS A 501 -12.02 4.05 -31.29
C LYS A 501 -13.13 4.62 -30.40
N PRO A 502 -12.88 4.81 -29.09
CA PRO A 502 -13.87 5.39 -28.20
C PRO A 502 -14.23 6.83 -28.59
N LYS A 503 -15.51 7.16 -28.48
CA LYS A 503 -15.97 8.56 -28.51
C LYS A 503 -16.08 9.03 -27.06
N VAL A 504 -15.28 10.05 -26.72
CA VAL A 504 -15.20 10.57 -25.36
C VAL A 504 -15.59 12.04 -25.34
N THR A 505 -16.44 12.41 -24.40
CA THR A 505 -16.73 13.82 -24.09
C THR A 505 -16.15 14.14 -22.70
N ILE A 506 -15.40 15.23 -22.63
CA ILE A 506 -14.75 15.68 -21.39
C ILE A 506 -15.18 17.12 -21.11
N ASN A 507 -15.65 17.38 -19.89
CA ASN A 507 -15.82 18.73 -19.40
C ASN A 507 -14.85 18.94 -18.23
N THR A 508 -14.08 20.02 -18.27
CA THR A 508 -13.03 20.31 -17.29
C THR A 508 -12.87 21.79 -17.03
N ASN A 509 -12.49 22.16 -15.83
CA ASN A 509 -12.15 23.54 -15.44
C ASN A 509 -10.63 23.80 -15.43
N ILE A 510 -9.80 22.77 -15.73
CA ILE A 510 -8.34 22.89 -15.89
C ILE A 510 -7.90 22.23 -17.19
N PRO A 511 -6.85 22.71 -17.86
CA PRO A 511 -6.29 22.04 -19.02
C PRO A 511 -5.44 20.85 -18.58
N PHE A 512 -5.36 19.82 -19.43
CA PHE A 512 -4.46 18.68 -19.21
C PHE A 512 -4.20 17.92 -20.54
N LYS A 513 -3.15 17.08 -20.55
CA LYS A 513 -2.87 16.15 -21.64
C LYS A 513 -3.59 14.83 -21.37
N LEU A 514 -4.33 14.31 -22.34
CA LEU A 514 -4.99 13.01 -22.29
C LEU A 514 -4.25 12.00 -23.16
N THR A 515 -3.93 10.82 -22.61
CA THR A 515 -3.66 9.62 -23.40
C THR A 515 -4.90 8.73 -23.37
N LEU A 516 -5.58 8.62 -24.51
CA LEU A 516 -6.71 7.71 -24.70
C LEU A 516 -6.19 6.40 -25.29
N ILE A 517 -6.45 5.27 -24.61
CA ILE A 517 -6.01 3.92 -24.99
C ILE A 517 -7.23 3.03 -25.21
N TRP A 518 -7.19 2.13 -26.22
CA TRP A 518 -8.25 1.14 -26.46
C TRP A 518 -7.68 -0.12 -27.16
N GLY A 519 -8.53 -1.12 -27.40
CA GLY A 519 -8.17 -2.33 -28.15
C GLY A 519 -6.93 -3.02 -27.61
N ASP A 520 -6.01 -3.39 -28.49
CA ASP A 520 -4.76 -4.07 -28.14
C ASP A 520 -3.63 -3.13 -27.70
N GLY A 521 -3.96 -1.84 -27.51
CA GLY A 521 -2.99 -0.82 -27.08
C GLY A 521 -2.89 0.35 -28.06
N GLU A 522 -3.84 0.45 -28.99
CA GLU A 522 -4.00 1.65 -29.80
C GLU A 522 -4.17 2.84 -28.89
N SER A 523 -3.52 3.95 -29.22
CA SER A 523 -3.56 5.14 -28.40
C SER A 523 -3.52 6.43 -29.20
N VAL A 524 -4.00 7.50 -28.59
CA VAL A 524 -3.89 8.86 -29.09
C VAL A 524 -3.68 9.84 -27.95
N GLU A 525 -2.77 10.77 -28.14
CA GLU A 525 -2.59 11.90 -27.22
C GLU A 525 -3.38 13.11 -27.71
N LYS A 526 -3.99 13.83 -26.78
CA LYS A 526 -4.78 15.04 -27.03
C LYS A 526 -4.57 16.06 -25.92
N GLU A 527 -4.41 17.31 -26.31
CA GLU A 527 -4.56 18.42 -25.37
C GLU A 527 -6.05 18.67 -25.12
N VAL A 528 -6.41 18.72 -23.84
CA VAL A 528 -7.77 18.98 -23.36
C VAL A 528 -7.80 20.40 -22.80
N ALA A 529 -8.57 21.28 -23.43
CA ALA A 529 -8.74 22.66 -22.97
C ALA A 529 -9.84 22.77 -21.92
N VAL A 530 -9.87 23.89 -21.21
CA VAL A 530 -10.97 24.22 -20.30
C VAL A 530 -12.31 24.27 -21.05
N GLY A 531 -13.35 23.68 -20.46
CA GLY A 531 -14.69 23.56 -21.05
C GLY A 531 -14.99 22.20 -21.62
N ASN A 532 -15.84 22.14 -22.64
CA ASN A 532 -16.29 20.90 -23.28
C ASN A 532 -15.37 20.50 -24.44
N ASN A 533 -14.89 19.27 -24.42
CA ASN A 533 -14.03 18.67 -25.44
C ASN A 533 -14.67 17.38 -25.96
N ALA A 534 -14.60 17.16 -27.28
CA ALA A 534 -14.98 15.91 -27.93
C ALA A 534 -13.73 15.27 -28.54
N ILE A 535 -13.45 14.00 -28.17
CA ILE A 535 -12.26 13.24 -28.56
C ILE A 535 -12.66 12.07 -29.44
#